data_22162673b8f43d02a97308e5eb5f8a00
#
_entry.id   22162673b8f43d02a97308e5eb5f8a00
#
_cell.length_a   1.000
_cell.length_b   1.000
_cell.length_c   1.000
_cell.angle_alpha   90.00
_cell.angle_beta   90.00
_cell.angle_gamma   90.00
#
_symmetry.space_group_name_H-M   'P 1'
#
loop_
_entity.id
_entity.type
_entity.pdbx_description
1 polymer ?
#
loop_
_entity_poly.entity_id
_entity_poly.type
_entity_poly.pdbx_seq_one_letter_code
_entity_poly.pdbx_strand_id
1 'polypeptide(L)'
;MRQKGNTTFREKRQAFQSLDTIPVQPGIHLFYPKISCTKKKGFSRFNLAASWKRKYRGQQEDEPWYLLTNLPDLKGAIGVYSQRYGIEAMFKDCKTGGYNLEGCQASPEKLIALIILIAMAMTAAWLRGKRTQLQKQEKYVCRPQEPGRNRRRHSKFWIGL
;
A
#
# COMPACT_ATOMS: atom_id res chain seq x y z
N MET A 1 5.10 -9.02 -2.46
CA MET A 1 3.75 -9.58 -2.72
C MET A 1 3.14 -10.05 -1.40
N ARG A 2 1.90 -9.68 -1.07
CA ARG A 2 1.18 -10.14 0.14
C ARG A 2 0.75 -11.60 -0.05
N GLN A 3 0.96 -12.43 0.98
CA GLN A 3 0.57 -13.84 1.04
C GLN A 3 -0.59 -14.02 2.01
N LYS A 4 -1.37 -15.09 1.80
CA LYS A 4 -2.38 -15.53 2.76
C LYS A 4 -1.72 -16.33 3.88
N GLY A 5 -2.31 -16.34 5.06
CA GLY A 5 -1.78 -17.02 6.24
C GLY A 5 -1.57 -18.53 6.06
N ASN A 6 -2.41 -19.19 5.27
CA ASN A 6 -2.29 -20.61 4.95
C ASN A 6 -1.13 -20.96 3.97
N THR A 7 -0.37 -19.96 3.49
CA THR A 7 0.82 -20.20 2.65
C THR A 7 1.92 -20.83 3.48
N THR A 8 2.56 -21.87 2.96
CA THR A 8 3.65 -22.56 3.67
C THR A 8 5.00 -21.90 3.38
N PHE A 9 5.84 -21.83 4.40
CA PHE A 9 7.22 -21.35 4.29
C PHE A 9 8.16 -22.22 5.13
N ARG A 10 9.45 -22.13 4.87
CA ARG A 10 10.49 -22.68 5.75
C ARG A 10 11.72 -21.80 5.76
N GLU A 11 12.35 -21.72 6.91
CA GLU A 11 13.71 -21.24 7.07
C GLU A 11 14.72 -22.34 6.72
N LYS A 12 15.99 -21.94 6.57
CA LYS A 12 17.06 -22.92 6.26
C LYS A 12 17.01 -24.10 7.23
N ARG A 13 16.94 -25.33 6.68
CA ARG A 13 17.00 -26.62 7.41
C ARG A 13 15.83 -26.90 8.37
N GLN A 14 14.75 -26.12 8.33
CA GLN A 14 13.55 -26.37 9.12
C GLN A 14 12.45 -27.05 8.28
N ALA A 15 11.44 -27.61 8.95
CA ALA A 15 10.25 -28.13 8.28
C ALA A 15 9.41 -26.99 7.70
N PHE A 16 8.59 -27.28 6.67
CA PHE A 16 7.62 -26.32 6.17
C PHE A 16 6.52 -26.10 7.21
N GLN A 17 6.24 -24.86 7.52
CA GLN A 17 5.17 -24.43 8.42
C GLN A 17 4.28 -23.39 7.73
N SER A 18 3.05 -23.21 8.20
CA SER A 18 2.14 -22.19 7.70
C SER A 18 2.54 -20.81 8.21
N LEU A 19 2.27 -19.75 7.44
CA LEU A 19 2.49 -18.38 7.90
C LEU A 19 1.65 -18.03 9.14
N ASP A 20 0.48 -18.65 9.30
CA ASP A 20 -0.39 -18.45 10.47
C ASP A 20 0.25 -18.91 11.78
N THR A 21 1.27 -19.80 11.73
CA THR A 21 1.99 -20.22 12.94
C THR A 21 3.00 -19.21 13.44
N ILE A 22 3.27 -18.16 12.66
CA ILE A 22 4.16 -17.08 13.08
C ILE A 22 3.44 -16.26 14.16
N PRO A 23 4.04 -16.05 15.35
CA PRO A 23 3.41 -15.36 16.47
C PRO A 23 3.41 -13.84 16.25
N VAL A 24 2.66 -13.38 15.24
CA VAL A 24 2.49 -11.95 14.96
C VAL A 24 1.28 -11.45 15.72
N GLN A 25 1.49 -10.51 16.62
CA GLN A 25 0.44 -9.80 17.36
C GLN A 25 0.35 -8.33 16.92
N PRO A 26 -0.77 -7.64 17.18
CA PRO A 26 -0.89 -6.22 16.86
C PRO A 26 0.25 -5.38 17.46
N GLY A 27 1.03 -4.74 16.59
CA GLY A 27 2.22 -3.97 16.95
C GLY A 27 3.54 -4.73 16.84
N ILE A 28 3.51 -6.03 16.51
CA ILE A 28 4.71 -6.82 16.28
C ILE A 28 5.06 -6.83 14.79
N HIS A 29 6.35 -6.74 14.52
CA HIS A 29 6.92 -6.77 13.19
C HIS A 29 8.11 -7.72 13.20
N LEU A 30 8.12 -8.71 12.31
CA LEU A 30 9.14 -9.75 12.21
C LEU A 30 9.70 -9.78 10.79
N PHE A 31 10.97 -10.17 10.67
CA PHE A 31 11.65 -10.26 9.38
C PHE A 31 12.46 -11.55 9.29
N TYR A 32 12.16 -12.37 8.29
CA TYR A 32 12.82 -13.66 8.04
C TYR A 32 13.57 -13.57 6.72
N PRO A 33 14.90 -13.57 6.72
CA PRO A 33 15.69 -13.51 5.50
C PRO A 33 15.77 -14.87 4.82
N LYS A 34 15.83 -14.87 3.48
CA LYS A 34 16.14 -16.03 2.62
C LYS A 34 15.30 -17.27 2.90
N ILE A 35 14.00 -17.09 3.04
CA ILE A 35 13.06 -18.20 3.21
C ILE A 35 12.77 -18.92 1.87
N SER A 36 12.31 -20.17 1.97
CA SER A 36 11.64 -20.87 0.87
C SER A 36 10.13 -20.82 1.09
N CYS A 37 9.38 -20.45 0.06
CA CYS A 37 7.93 -20.33 0.12
C CYS A 37 7.29 -21.35 -0.82
N THR A 38 6.13 -21.87 -0.41
CA THR A 38 5.33 -22.91 -1.10
C THR A 38 6.07 -24.24 -1.35
N LYS A 39 5.67 -25.28 -0.63
CA LYS A 39 6.23 -26.62 -0.74
C LYS A 39 6.16 -27.19 -2.16
N LYS A 40 5.06 -26.94 -2.88
CA LYS A 40 4.82 -27.49 -4.22
C LYS A 40 5.54 -26.74 -5.35
N LYS A 41 5.67 -25.40 -5.26
CA LYS A 41 6.21 -24.55 -6.33
C LYS A 41 7.66 -24.12 -6.11
N GLY A 42 8.22 -24.36 -4.91
CA GLY A 42 9.64 -24.21 -4.63
C GLY A 42 10.23 -22.82 -4.78
N PHE A 43 9.46 -21.75 -4.55
CA PHE A 43 10.01 -20.41 -4.54
C PHE A 43 11.01 -20.25 -3.39
N SER A 44 12.24 -19.97 -3.71
CA SER A 44 13.33 -19.80 -2.74
C SER A 44 14.00 -18.44 -2.87
N ARG A 45 14.75 -18.03 -1.82
CA ARG A 45 15.55 -16.80 -1.74
C ARG A 45 14.74 -15.51 -1.64
N PHE A 46 13.52 -15.55 -1.14
CA PHE A 46 12.79 -14.35 -0.76
C PHE A 46 12.96 -14.05 0.72
N ASN A 47 12.79 -12.79 1.08
CA ASN A 47 12.64 -12.37 2.46
C ASN A 47 11.15 -12.31 2.79
N LEU A 48 10.80 -12.62 4.03
CA LEU A 48 9.43 -12.50 4.53
C LEU A 48 9.38 -11.41 5.59
N ALA A 49 8.59 -10.39 5.34
CA ALA A 49 8.24 -9.38 6.32
C ALA A 49 6.82 -9.67 6.85
N ALA A 50 6.70 -9.98 8.13
CA ALA A 50 5.44 -10.19 8.82
C ALA A 50 5.16 -8.96 9.71
N SER A 51 4.00 -8.34 9.57
CA SER A 51 3.68 -7.10 10.23
C SER A 51 2.21 -7.00 10.55
N TRP A 52 1.88 -6.71 11.80
CA TRP A 52 0.52 -6.38 12.21
C TRP A 52 0.51 -4.99 12.83
N LYS A 53 -0.26 -4.07 12.25
CA LYS A 53 -0.38 -2.72 12.79
C LYS A 53 -1.14 -2.72 14.10
N ARG A 54 -0.74 -1.85 15.01
CA ARG A 54 -1.51 -1.59 16.25
C ARG A 54 -2.86 -0.99 15.91
N LYS A 55 -3.84 -1.26 16.75
CA LYS A 55 -5.13 -0.56 16.74
C LYS A 55 -4.92 0.95 16.84
N TYR A 56 -5.53 1.69 15.93
CA TYR A 56 -5.46 3.15 15.90
C TYR A 56 -6.85 3.74 15.71
N ARG A 57 -7.28 4.60 16.63
CA ARG A 57 -8.61 5.24 16.61
C ARG A 57 -9.78 4.27 16.42
N GLY A 58 -9.75 3.13 17.10
CA GLY A 58 -10.77 2.10 17.00
C GLY A 58 -10.65 1.18 15.78
N GLN A 59 -9.82 1.50 14.77
CA GLN A 59 -9.60 0.68 13.61
C GLN A 59 -8.39 -0.24 13.83
N GLN A 60 -8.58 -1.52 13.58
CA GLN A 60 -7.54 -2.55 13.58
C GLN A 60 -7.64 -3.33 12.29
N GLU A 61 -6.51 -3.73 11.73
CA GLU A 61 -6.50 -4.67 10.62
C GLU A 61 -6.86 -6.07 11.14
N ASP A 62 -7.76 -6.76 10.44
CA ASP A 62 -8.25 -8.08 10.85
C ASP A 62 -7.16 -9.15 10.75
N GLU A 63 -6.19 -8.95 9.87
CA GLU A 63 -5.14 -9.91 9.57
C GLU A 63 -3.75 -9.25 9.51
N PRO A 64 -2.69 -9.96 9.93
CA PRO A 64 -1.32 -9.52 9.70
C PRO A 64 -0.97 -9.47 8.21
N TRP A 65 0.02 -8.67 7.88
CA TRP A 65 0.60 -8.66 6.55
C TRP A 65 1.77 -9.61 6.47
N TYR A 66 1.69 -10.57 5.58
CA TYR A 66 2.80 -11.44 5.22
C TYR A 66 3.29 -11.05 3.83
N LEU A 67 4.44 -10.39 3.75
CA LEU A 67 5.00 -9.82 2.54
C LEU A 67 6.23 -10.58 2.09
N LEU A 68 6.15 -11.26 0.94
CA LEU A 68 7.34 -11.77 0.26
C LEU A 68 8.00 -10.63 -0.52
N THR A 69 9.28 -10.45 -0.30
CA THR A 69 10.06 -9.34 -0.85
C THR A 69 11.50 -9.75 -1.13
N ASN A 70 12.13 -9.05 -2.05
CA ASN A 70 13.57 -9.08 -2.30
C ASN A 70 14.32 -7.98 -1.54
N LEU A 71 13.59 -7.08 -0.87
CA LEU A 71 14.20 -5.99 -0.09
C LEU A 71 14.92 -6.55 1.13
N PRO A 72 16.04 -5.94 1.53
CA PRO A 72 16.89 -6.45 2.61
C PRO A 72 16.34 -6.22 4.00
N ASP A 73 15.35 -5.36 4.15
CA ASP A 73 14.87 -4.92 5.46
C ASP A 73 13.34 -4.84 5.55
N LEU A 74 12.84 -4.90 6.78
CA LEU A 74 11.42 -4.84 7.13
C LEU A 74 10.80 -3.48 6.79
N LYS A 75 11.52 -2.39 7.09
CA LYS A 75 11.00 -1.02 6.92
C LYS A 75 10.78 -0.70 5.46
N GLY A 76 11.72 -1.07 4.60
CA GLY A 76 11.60 -0.95 3.15
C GLY A 76 10.44 -1.76 2.59
N ALA A 77 10.30 -3.03 3.03
CA ALA A 77 9.21 -3.90 2.59
C ALA A 77 7.83 -3.33 2.95
N ILE A 78 7.64 -2.88 4.18
CA ILE A 78 6.39 -2.27 4.64
C ILE A 78 6.16 -0.93 3.93
N GLY A 79 7.20 -0.11 3.75
CA GLY A 79 7.12 1.18 3.08
C GLY A 79 6.64 1.07 1.64
N VAL A 80 7.24 0.17 0.85
CA VAL A 80 6.83 -0.09 -0.53
C VAL A 80 5.41 -0.66 -0.59
N TYR A 81 5.08 -1.60 0.29
CA TYR A 81 3.73 -2.18 0.30
C TYR A 81 2.66 -1.17 0.69
N SER A 82 2.95 -0.28 1.63
CA SER A 82 1.99 0.75 2.05
C SER A 82 1.66 1.77 0.95
N GLN A 83 2.55 1.96 -0.04
CA GLN A 83 2.25 2.81 -1.20
C GLN A 83 1.13 2.26 -2.07
N ARG A 84 0.88 0.94 -2.01
CA ARG A 84 -0.22 0.29 -2.72
C ARG A 84 -1.61 0.82 -2.32
N TYR A 85 -1.78 1.27 -1.07
CA TYR A 85 -3.03 1.90 -0.64
C TYR A 85 -3.40 3.16 -1.44
N GLY A 86 -2.41 3.85 -2.00
CA GLY A 86 -2.66 4.97 -2.90
C GLY A 86 -3.39 4.54 -4.17
N ILE A 87 -3.08 3.36 -4.70
CA ILE A 87 -3.74 2.79 -5.88
C ILE A 87 -5.18 2.38 -5.55
N GLU A 88 -5.39 1.75 -4.40
CA GLU A 88 -6.73 1.35 -3.95
C GLU A 88 -7.62 2.57 -3.68
N ALA A 89 -7.08 3.63 -3.07
CA ALA A 89 -7.77 4.90 -2.90
C ALA A 89 -8.13 5.55 -4.24
N MET A 90 -7.20 5.57 -5.19
CA MET A 90 -7.43 6.06 -6.54
C MET A 90 -8.58 5.30 -7.24
N PHE A 91 -8.58 3.97 -7.17
CA PHE A 91 -9.66 3.18 -7.75
C PHE A 91 -11.01 3.44 -7.08
N LYS A 92 -11.02 3.61 -5.74
CA LYS A 92 -12.23 3.99 -5.02
C LYS A 92 -12.77 5.35 -5.49
N ASP A 93 -11.89 6.34 -5.63
CA ASP A 93 -12.26 7.67 -6.12
C ASP A 93 -12.79 7.61 -7.57
N CYS A 94 -12.20 6.77 -8.42
CA CYS A 94 -12.68 6.54 -9.78
C CYS A 94 -14.05 5.86 -9.83
N LYS A 95 -14.36 4.96 -8.89
CA LYS A 95 -15.63 4.22 -8.87
C LYS A 95 -16.78 5.04 -8.28
N THR A 96 -16.64 5.49 -7.05
CA THR A 96 -17.74 6.07 -6.26
C THR A 96 -17.42 7.42 -5.64
N GLY A 97 -16.17 7.81 -5.55
CA GLY A 97 -15.71 8.96 -4.77
C GLY A 97 -15.67 10.29 -5.52
N GLY A 98 -15.80 10.30 -6.85
CA GLY A 98 -15.68 11.54 -7.62
C GLY A 98 -16.05 11.39 -9.09
N TYR A 99 -15.51 10.39 -9.75
CA TYR A 99 -15.72 10.22 -11.20
C TYR A 99 -16.90 9.30 -11.56
N ASN A 100 -17.38 8.52 -10.60
CA ASN A 100 -18.53 7.62 -10.73
C ASN A 100 -18.53 6.76 -12.03
N LEU A 101 -17.39 6.14 -12.33
CA LEU A 101 -17.22 5.35 -13.56
C LEU A 101 -18.19 4.17 -13.65
N GLU A 102 -18.62 3.61 -12.50
CA GLU A 102 -19.57 2.50 -12.47
C GLU A 102 -20.99 2.96 -12.88
N GLY A 103 -21.34 4.20 -12.58
CA GLY A 103 -22.67 4.76 -12.90
C GLY A 103 -22.76 5.44 -14.25
N CYS A 104 -21.66 5.63 -14.98
CA CYS A 104 -21.64 6.45 -16.19
C CYS A 104 -22.30 5.78 -17.42
N GLN A 105 -22.61 4.48 -17.38
CA GLN A 105 -23.22 3.69 -18.47
C GLN A 105 -22.58 3.93 -19.86
N ALA A 106 -21.31 4.30 -19.89
CA ALA A 106 -20.57 4.58 -21.12
C ALA A 106 -20.25 3.28 -21.89
N SER A 107 -20.16 3.36 -23.22
CA SER A 107 -19.63 2.26 -24.01
C SER A 107 -18.17 1.94 -23.64
N PRO A 108 -17.68 0.71 -23.86
CA PRO A 108 -16.31 0.33 -23.51
C PRO A 108 -15.25 1.31 -24.05
N GLU A 109 -15.40 1.80 -25.28
CA GLU A 109 -14.45 2.73 -25.90
C GLU A 109 -14.45 4.09 -25.19
N LYS A 110 -15.66 4.61 -24.86
CA LYS A 110 -15.79 5.85 -24.09
C LYS A 110 -15.26 5.70 -22.68
N LEU A 111 -15.47 4.54 -22.05
CA LEU A 111 -14.93 4.24 -20.73
C LEU A 111 -13.39 4.24 -20.72
N ILE A 112 -12.75 3.63 -21.73
CA ILE A 112 -11.30 3.66 -21.89
C ILE A 112 -10.79 5.09 -22.03
N ALA A 113 -11.41 5.89 -22.91
CA ALA A 113 -11.02 7.29 -23.08
C ALA A 113 -11.16 8.09 -21.77
N LEU A 114 -12.24 7.87 -21.02
CA LEU A 114 -12.49 8.52 -19.75
C LEU A 114 -11.44 8.12 -18.70
N ILE A 115 -11.08 6.83 -18.60
CA ILE A 115 -10.03 6.34 -17.71
C ILE A 115 -8.67 7.00 -18.03
N ILE A 116 -8.35 7.12 -19.33
CA ILE A 116 -7.10 7.79 -19.75
C ILE A 116 -7.10 9.26 -19.33
N LEU A 117 -8.20 9.98 -19.57
CA LEU A 117 -8.33 11.38 -19.16
C LEU A 117 -8.19 11.56 -17.64
N ILE A 118 -8.83 10.69 -16.86
CA ILE A 118 -8.72 10.69 -15.39
C ILE A 118 -7.27 10.42 -14.98
N ALA A 119 -6.60 9.44 -15.57
CA ALA A 119 -5.20 9.13 -15.28
C ALA A 119 -4.27 10.30 -15.58
N MET A 120 -4.50 11.00 -16.69
CA MET A 120 -3.75 12.21 -17.05
C MET A 120 -4.00 13.35 -16.05
N ALA A 121 -5.26 13.61 -15.70
CA ALA A 121 -5.63 14.65 -14.73
C ALA A 121 -5.03 14.36 -13.34
N MET A 122 -5.11 13.13 -12.87
CA MET A 122 -4.53 12.70 -11.59
C MET A 122 -2.99 12.84 -11.59
N THR A 123 -2.35 12.49 -12.70
CA THR A 123 -0.89 12.64 -12.85
C THR A 123 -0.49 14.12 -12.83
N ALA A 124 -1.21 14.98 -13.57
CA ALA A 124 -0.99 16.41 -13.60
C ALA A 124 -1.17 17.05 -12.20
N ALA A 125 -2.24 16.71 -11.50
CA ALA A 125 -2.48 17.16 -10.13
C ALA A 125 -1.36 16.71 -9.18
N TRP A 126 -0.93 15.46 -9.28
CA TRP A 126 0.18 14.95 -8.46
C TRP A 126 1.51 15.68 -8.73
N LEU A 127 1.85 15.91 -10.01
CA LEU A 127 3.04 16.66 -10.40
C LEU A 127 3.00 18.10 -9.91
N ARG A 128 1.86 18.78 -10.07
CA ARG A 128 1.64 20.13 -9.56
C ARG A 128 1.81 20.18 -8.04
N GLY A 129 1.18 19.28 -7.30
CA GLY A 129 1.32 19.20 -5.84
C GLY A 129 2.75 18.92 -5.40
N LYS A 130 3.49 18.05 -6.14
CA LYS A 130 4.92 17.82 -5.90
C LYS A 130 5.73 19.11 -6.10
N ARG A 131 5.46 19.87 -7.18
CA ARG A 131 6.13 21.14 -7.46
C ARG A 131 5.85 22.18 -6.37
N THR A 132 4.60 22.31 -5.95
CA THR A 132 4.18 23.22 -4.87
C THR A 132 4.92 22.91 -3.55
N GLN A 133 5.10 21.61 -3.24
CA GLN A 133 5.86 21.18 -2.07
C GLN A 133 7.35 21.50 -2.19
N LEU A 134 7.96 21.25 -3.35
CA LEU A 134 9.38 21.58 -3.59
C LEU A 134 9.64 23.08 -3.47
N GLN A 135 8.70 23.90 -3.89
CA GLN A 135 8.74 25.35 -3.77
C GLN A 135 8.37 25.88 -2.37
N LYS A 136 8.07 24.99 -1.42
CA LYS A 136 7.62 25.30 -0.05
C LYS A 136 6.37 26.21 0.00
N GLN A 137 5.56 26.17 -1.04
CA GLN A 137 4.33 26.98 -1.20
C GLN A 137 3.08 26.25 -0.69
N GLU A 138 3.20 25.03 -0.20
CA GLU A 138 2.07 24.21 0.27
C GLU A 138 1.24 24.90 1.37
N LYS A 139 1.85 25.77 2.18
CA LYS A 139 1.17 26.53 3.24
C LYS A 139 0.12 27.53 2.72
N TYR A 140 0.22 27.95 1.47
CA TYR A 140 -0.74 28.86 0.83
C TYR A 140 -1.93 28.11 0.22
N VAL A 141 -1.75 26.81 -0.08
CA VAL A 141 -2.78 25.96 -0.69
C VAL A 141 -3.55 25.20 0.39
N CYS A 142 -2.85 24.75 1.43
CA CYS A 142 -3.46 23.96 2.47
C CYS A 142 -2.71 24.09 3.79
N ARG A 143 -3.33 23.64 4.88
CA ARG A 143 -2.67 23.50 6.19
C ARG A 143 -1.78 22.25 6.18
N PRO A 144 -0.44 22.37 6.08
CA PRO A 144 0.44 21.22 5.86
C PRO A 144 0.56 20.31 7.07
N GLN A 145 0.43 20.86 8.29
CA GLN A 145 0.54 20.13 9.55
C GLN A 145 -0.54 20.55 10.54
N GLU A 146 -0.90 19.63 11.42
CA GLU A 146 -1.76 19.85 12.57
C GLU A 146 -0.98 19.59 13.86
N PRO A 147 -1.26 20.32 14.96
CA PRO A 147 -0.68 20.02 16.25
C PRO A 147 -0.93 18.55 16.64
N GLY A 148 0.11 17.84 17.09
CA GLY A 148 0.02 16.43 17.47
C GLY A 148 -0.01 15.41 16.32
N ARG A 149 0.21 15.83 15.07
CA ARG A 149 0.25 14.94 13.92
C ARG A 149 1.61 14.93 13.23
N ASN A 150 2.32 13.79 13.26
CA ASN A 150 3.62 13.63 12.63
C ASN A 150 3.58 13.46 11.10
N ARG A 151 2.40 13.33 10.50
CA ARG A 151 2.24 13.13 9.05
C ARG A 151 1.53 14.33 8.43
N ARG A 152 1.87 14.62 7.18
CA ARG A 152 1.18 15.65 6.39
C ARG A 152 -0.31 15.33 6.31
N ARG A 153 -1.14 16.39 6.38
CA ARG A 153 -2.59 16.28 6.32
C ARG A 153 -3.07 15.86 4.93
N HIS A 154 -2.47 16.44 3.89
CA HIS A 154 -2.90 16.28 2.50
C HIS A 154 -1.88 15.53 1.67
N SER A 155 -2.38 14.71 0.71
CA SER A 155 -1.55 14.07 -0.30
C SER A 155 -1.04 15.08 -1.33
N LYS A 156 -0.01 14.71 -2.09
CA LYS A 156 0.47 15.55 -3.21
C LYS A 156 -0.62 15.77 -4.26
N PHE A 157 -1.45 14.77 -4.52
CA PHE A 157 -2.58 14.86 -5.42
C PHE A 157 -3.55 15.97 -4.96
N TRP A 158 -3.96 15.93 -3.70
CA TRP A 158 -4.89 16.92 -3.16
C TRP A 158 -4.34 18.36 -3.17
N ILE A 159 -3.03 18.52 -2.93
CA ILE A 159 -2.36 19.83 -2.99
C ILE A 159 -2.32 20.39 -4.42
N GLY A 160 -2.36 19.52 -5.41
CA GLY A 160 -2.27 19.88 -6.82
C GLY A 160 -3.60 20.09 -7.53
N LEU A 161 -4.71 19.73 -6.86
CA LEU A 161 -6.06 20.04 -7.34
C LEU A 161 -6.32 21.55 -7.24
#